data_3740224f0c67a8b39ef9f2c183bb8a70
#
_entry.id   3740224f0c67a8b39ef9f2c183bb8a70
#
_cell.length_a   1.000
_cell.length_b   1.000
_cell.length_c   1.000
_cell.angle_alpha   90.00
_cell.angle_beta   90.00
_cell.angle_gamma   90.00
#
_symmetry.space_group_name_H-M   'P 1'
#
loop_
_entity.id
_entity.type
_entity.pdbx_description
1 polymer ?
#
loop_
_entity_poly.entity_id
_entity_poly.type
_entity_poly.pdbx_seq_one_letter_code
_entity_poly.pdbx_strand_id
1 'polypeptide(L)'
;MKRRFAPLIALAPFALSGAATPMLVPDVSARKIEIRYSFAGAQLLLFGAIVYPDGRVPEDAPDVVVVVKGPAEPIIVREKKRIAGIWMNADSSRFRSAPSFYAVASSRPIAELVDQRTAAIYELGLQDLQLSPGTTALPDKARRFEAGLLDLRRRQGLYSENPRGVEISGGVLYRATIAIPSQVPVGTYTAETFLVDDGRVLAAATRDIEIGQSGFVRFVALAARRQSVLYGLFAVLLSIGLGWSAARIFRRRF
;
A
#
# COMPACT_ATOMS: atom_id res chain seq x y z
N MET A 1 81.50 -0.86 20.18
CA MET A 1 80.49 -0.17 19.35
C MET A 1 79.41 -1.18 18.91
N LYS A 2 78.27 -1.21 19.57
CA LYS A 2 77.14 -2.11 19.24
C LYS A 2 76.03 -1.28 18.52
N ARG A 3 75.86 -1.46 17.21
CA ARG A 3 74.79 -0.87 16.41
C ARG A 3 73.51 -1.63 16.67
N ARG A 4 72.48 -0.93 17.25
CA ARG A 4 71.15 -1.44 17.41
C ARG A 4 70.39 -1.19 16.12
N PHE A 5 69.94 -2.23 15.42
CA PHE A 5 68.97 -2.15 14.33
C PHE A 5 67.60 -2.09 14.95
N ALA A 6 66.86 -1.01 14.69
CA ALA A 6 65.44 -0.91 15.00
C ALA A 6 64.62 -1.47 13.80
N PRO A 7 63.63 -2.34 14.00
CA PRO A 7 62.78 -2.78 12.91
C PRO A 7 61.75 -1.66 12.58
N LEU A 8 61.77 -1.26 11.32
CA LEU A 8 60.75 -0.37 10.74
C LEU A 8 59.47 -1.18 10.51
N ILE A 9 58.44 -0.97 11.36
CA ILE A 9 57.08 -1.56 11.17
C ILE A 9 56.40 -0.71 10.10
N ALA A 10 56.33 -1.27 8.89
CA ALA A 10 55.50 -0.70 7.81
C ALA A 10 54.00 -0.89 8.13
N LEU A 11 53.36 0.21 8.52
CA LEU A 11 51.92 0.27 8.71
C LEU A 11 51.25 0.30 7.30
N ALA A 12 50.79 -0.85 6.84
CA ALA A 12 50.01 -0.91 5.60
C ALA A 12 48.65 -0.26 5.82
N PRO A 13 48.24 0.72 4.99
CA PRO A 13 46.88 1.29 5.06
C PRO A 13 45.90 0.20 4.67
N PHE A 14 45.07 -0.23 5.61
CA PHE A 14 43.90 -1.06 5.36
C PHE A 14 42.89 -0.18 4.64
N ALA A 15 42.86 -0.23 3.31
CA ALA A 15 41.82 0.43 2.52
C ALA A 15 40.50 -0.32 2.80
N LEU A 16 39.66 0.24 3.65
CA LEU A 16 38.25 -0.17 3.72
C LEU A 16 37.61 0.21 2.40
N SER A 17 37.61 -0.69 1.44
CA SER A 17 36.76 -0.62 0.27
C SER A 17 35.32 -0.88 0.74
N GLY A 18 34.61 0.16 1.17
CA GLY A 18 33.17 0.11 1.36
C GLY A 18 32.56 -0.15 -0.02
N ALA A 19 32.01 -1.35 -0.26
CA ALA A 19 31.24 -1.61 -1.45
C ALA A 19 30.07 -0.63 -1.49
N ALA A 20 30.05 0.28 -2.47
CA ALA A 20 28.98 1.24 -2.63
C ALA A 20 27.71 0.49 -3.03
N THR A 21 26.65 0.64 -2.23
CA THR A 21 25.38 -0.06 -2.45
C THR A 21 24.62 0.56 -3.63
N PRO A 22 23.93 -0.25 -4.45
CA PRO A 22 23.06 0.24 -5.50
C PRO A 22 21.95 1.16 -4.94
N MET A 23 21.52 2.14 -5.71
CA MET A 23 20.50 3.09 -5.32
C MET A 23 19.26 2.94 -6.22
N LEU A 24 18.07 3.04 -5.62
CA LEU A 24 16.80 3.05 -6.33
C LEU A 24 16.34 4.48 -6.61
N VAL A 25 15.89 4.71 -7.86
CA VAL A 25 15.22 5.96 -8.28
C VAL A 25 13.82 5.59 -8.79
N PRO A 26 12.83 5.44 -7.87
CA PRO A 26 11.47 5.10 -8.25
C PRO A 26 10.70 6.31 -8.79
N ASP A 27 9.74 6.06 -9.68
CA ASP A 27 8.70 6.98 -10.06
C ASP A 27 7.37 6.22 -10.29
N VAL A 28 6.28 6.97 -10.44
CA VAL A 28 4.94 6.44 -10.62
C VAL A 28 4.26 7.13 -11.80
N SER A 29 3.46 6.38 -12.58
CA SER A 29 2.75 6.92 -13.74
C SER A 29 1.72 7.99 -13.37
N ALA A 30 1.18 7.95 -12.14
CA ALA A 30 0.22 8.92 -11.64
C ALA A 30 0.42 9.15 -10.14
N ARG A 31 0.87 10.34 -9.76
CA ARG A 31 0.97 10.75 -8.35
C ARG A 31 -0.40 11.07 -7.73
N LYS A 32 -1.41 11.27 -8.57
CA LYS A 32 -2.77 11.55 -8.16
C LYS A 32 -3.75 10.76 -9.01
N ILE A 33 -4.55 9.93 -8.34
CA ILE A 33 -5.63 9.16 -8.93
C ILE A 33 -6.95 9.79 -8.53
N GLU A 34 -7.77 10.18 -9.50
CA GLU A 34 -9.06 10.80 -9.26
C GLU A 34 -10.19 9.78 -9.41
N ILE A 35 -10.89 9.52 -8.31
CA ILE A 35 -12.10 8.69 -8.31
C ILE A 35 -13.28 9.55 -8.78
N ARG A 36 -13.85 9.20 -9.94
CA ARG A 36 -15.11 9.75 -10.47
C ARG A 36 -16.25 8.79 -10.16
N TYR A 37 -17.48 9.25 -10.32
CA TYR A 37 -18.69 8.44 -10.08
C TYR A 37 -18.73 7.14 -10.91
N SER A 38 -18.10 7.13 -12.09
CA SER A 38 -17.98 5.99 -12.99
C SER A 38 -16.62 5.27 -12.89
N PHE A 39 -15.93 5.41 -11.77
CA PHE A 39 -14.60 4.78 -11.60
C PHE A 39 -14.73 3.25 -11.54
N ALA A 40 -14.23 2.59 -12.55
CA ALA A 40 -14.23 1.12 -12.66
C ALA A 40 -12.96 0.47 -12.07
N GLY A 41 -12.06 1.27 -11.49
CA GLY A 41 -10.72 0.90 -11.09
C GLY A 41 -9.67 1.55 -11.99
N ALA A 42 -8.41 1.48 -11.60
CA ALA A 42 -7.26 1.97 -12.37
C ALA A 42 -6.11 0.97 -12.33
N GLN A 43 -5.23 1.06 -13.32
CA GLN A 43 -3.93 0.41 -13.27
C GLN A 43 -2.88 1.46 -12.94
N LEU A 44 -2.13 1.23 -11.87
CA LEU A 44 -1.01 2.05 -11.46
C LEU A 44 0.26 1.39 -11.97
N LEU A 45 1.00 2.09 -12.82
CA LEU A 45 2.32 1.67 -13.26
C LEU A 45 3.36 2.33 -12.35
N LEU A 46 4.12 1.51 -11.65
CA LEU A 46 5.30 1.90 -10.89
C LEU A 46 6.52 1.47 -11.69
N PHE A 47 7.49 2.36 -11.80
CA PHE A 47 8.71 2.11 -12.56
C PHE A 47 9.88 2.88 -11.96
N GLY A 48 11.07 2.54 -12.36
CA GLY A 48 12.25 3.27 -11.90
C GLY A 48 13.53 2.65 -12.41
N ALA A 49 14.64 3.23 -11.97
CA ALA A 49 15.97 2.80 -12.33
C ALA A 49 16.74 2.31 -11.10
N ILE A 50 17.53 1.27 -11.32
CA ILE A 50 18.55 0.77 -10.39
C ILE A 50 19.86 1.42 -10.83
N VAL A 51 20.44 2.24 -9.96
CA VAL A 51 21.69 2.96 -10.24
C VAL A 51 22.83 2.23 -9.52
N TYR A 52 23.75 1.70 -10.31
CA TYR A 52 24.94 1.04 -9.79
C TYR A 52 26.07 2.07 -9.69
N PRO A 53 26.75 2.19 -8.53
CA PRO A 53 27.78 3.20 -8.30
C PRO A 53 28.97 3.13 -9.24
N ASP A 54 29.32 1.93 -9.67
CA ASP A 54 30.41 1.63 -10.61
C ASP A 54 29.96 1.61 -12.09
N GLY A 55 28.68 1.88 -12.35
CA GLY A 55 28.09 1.92 -13.68
C GLY A 55 28.01 0.57 -14.38
N ARG A 56 28.26 -0.54 -13.68
CA ARG A 56 28.20 -1.90 -14.21
C ARG A 56 27.02 -2.65 -13.63
N VAL A 57 26.27 -3.30 -14.49
CA VAL A 57 25.21 -4.23 -14.06
C VAL A 57 25.88 -5.54 -13.67
N PRO A 58 25.61 -6.09 -12.48
CA PRO A 58 26.09 -7.40 -12.07
C PRO A 58 25.56 -8.51 -13.00
N GLU A 59 26.26 -9.64 -13.11
CA GLU A 59 25.75 -10.82 -13.84
C GLU A 59 24.47 -11.34 -13.22
N ASP A 60 24.43 -11.40 -11.88
CA ASP A 60 23.21 -11.66 -11.12
C ASP A 60 22.59 -10.31 -10.73
N ALA A 61 21.67 -9.84 -11.55
CA ALA A 61 20.97 -8.59 -11.27
C ALA A 61 20.04 -8.77 -10.04
N PRO A 62 20.04 -7.80 -9.11
CA PRO A 62 19.20 -7.87 -7.92
C PRO A 62 17.72 -7.86 -8.27
N ASP A 63 16.92 -8.47 -7.41
CA ASP A 63 15.48 -8.55 -7.52
C ASP A 63 14.80 -7.29 -6.98
N VAL A 64 13.58 -7.06 -7.44
CA VAL A 64 12.79 -5.90 -7.02
C VAL A 64 11.45 -6.37 -6.46
N VAL A 65 11.08 -5.81 -5.31
CA VAL A 65 9.76 -5.96 -4.70
C VAL A 65 9.12 -4.58 -4.55
N VAL A 66 7.89 -4.46 -5.01
CA VAL A 66 7.10 -3.23 -4.90
C VAL A 66 5.89 -3.50 -4.03
N VAL A 67 5.71 -2.72 -2.98
CA VAL A 67 4.59 -2.80 -2.03
C VAL A 67 3.81 -1.50 -2.07
N VAL A 68 2.51 -1.57 -2.26
CA VAL A 68 1.62 -0.40 -2.17
C VAL A 68 0.68 -0.58 -1.00
N LYS A 69 0.72 0.35 -0.05
CA LYS A 69 -0.10 0.38 1.16
C LYS A 69 -1.05 1.57 1.13
N GLY A 70 -2.33 1.32 1.38
CA GLY A 70 -3.31 2.38 1.61
C GLY A 70 -3.29 2.91 3.05
N PRO A 71 -4.06 3.98 3.34
CA PRO A 71 -4.15 4.51 4.69
C PRO A 71 -4.61 3.43 5.68
N ALA A 72 -4.00 3.45 6.87
CA ALA A 72 -4.36 2.52 7.93
C ALA A 72 -5.69 2.92 8.58
N GLU A 73 -6.55 1.95 8.81
CA GLU A 73 -7.87 2.16 9.40
C GLU A 73 -8.19 1.12 10.50
N PRO A 74 -8.99 1.47 11.51
CA PRO A 74 -9.50 0.51 12.47
C PRO A 74 -10.59 -0.35 11.82
N ILE A 75 -10.49 -1.68 11.97
CA ILE A 75 -11.43 -2.64 11.37
C ILE A 75 -12.03 -3.54 12.45
N ILE A 76 -13.33 -3.82 12.35
CA ILE A 76 -14.01 -4.82 13.17
C ILE A 76 -14.43 -5.98 12.25
N VAL A 77 -13.82 -7.13 12.47
CA VAL A 77 -14.20 -8.37 11.78
C VAL A 77 -15.21 -9.12 12.65
N ARG A 78 -16.32 -9.55 12.04
CA ARG A 78 -17.39 -10.29 12.72
C ARG A 78 -17.58 -11.66 12.08
N GLU A 79 -17.61 -12.69 12.91
CA GLU A 79 -17.89 -14.04 12.48
C GLU A 79 -19.39 -14.30 12.60
N LYS A 80 -20.00 -14.74 11.49
CA LYS A 80 -21.40 -15.18 11.48
C LYS A 80 -21.48 -16.68 11.74
N LYS A 81 -22.39 -17.09 12.64
CA LYS A 81 -22.73 -18.49 12.89
C LYS A 81 -24.22 -18.70 12.76
N ARG A 82 -24.58 -19.89 12.34
CA ARG A 82 -26.00 -20.28 12.30
C ARG A 82 -26.41 -20.81 13.68
N ILE A 83 -27.27 -20.06 14.38
CA ILE A 83 -27.77 -20.37 15.71
C ILE A 83 -29.29 -20.50 15.58
N ALA A 84 -29.83 -21.64 15.97
CA ALA A 84 -31.26 -21.95 15.83
C ALA A 84 -31.83 -21.67 14.42
N GLY A 85 -31.03 -21.95 13.37
CA GLY A 85 -31.45 -21.76 11.98
C GLY A 85 -31.21 -20.35 11.41
N ILE A 86 -30.84 -19.35 12.22
CA ILE A 86 -30.67 -17.95 11.83
C ILE A 86 -29.18 -17.58 11.84
N TRP A 87 -28.73 -16.82 10.81
CA TRP A 87 -27.36 -16.30 10.76
C TRP A 87 -27.23 -15.09 11.68
N MET A 88 -26.39 -15.22 12.73
CA MET A 88 -26.12 -14.17 13.70
C MET A 88 -24.63 -13.87 13.82
N ASN A 89 -24.28 -12.65 14.22
CA ASN A 89 -22.91 -12.30 14.60
C ASN A 89 -22.61 -12.97 15.95
N ALA A 90 -21.83 -14.04 15.95
CA ALA A 90 -21.53 -14.84 17.14
C ALA A 90 -20.25 -14.37 17.83
N ASP A 91 -19.30 -13.85 17.08
CA ASP A 91 -18.01 -13.41 17.60
C ASP A 91 -17.45 -12.24 16.80
N SER A 92 -16.51 -11.48 17.39
CA SER A 92 -15.85 -10.36 16.71
C SER A 92 -14.43 -10.15 17.23
N SER A 93 -13.59 -9.57 16.36
CA SER A 93 -12.26 -9.08 16.71
C SER A 93 -12.06 -7.70 16.14
N ARG A 94 -11.45 -6.81 16.92
CA ARG A 94 -11.11 -5.46 16.50
C ARG A 94 -9.62 -5.39 16.19
N PHE A 95 -9.29 -4.93 14.99
CA PHE A 95 -7.93 -4.55 14.60
C PHE A 95 -7.82 -3.03 14.74
N ARG A 96 -6.82 -2.55 15.45
CA ARG A 96 -6.61 -1.11 15.69
C ARG A 96 -6.06 -0.42 14.46
N SER A 97 -5.25 -1.14 13.69
CA SER A 97 -4.63 -0.66 12.48
C SER A 97 -4.53 -1.81 11.49
N ALA A 98 -5.11 -1.62 10.31
CA ALA A 98 -4.92 -2.47 9.16
C ALA A 98 -4.92 -1.57 7.91
N PRO A 99 -4.05 -1.79 6.92
CA PRO A 99 -4.09 -0.99 5.70
C PRO A 99 -5.41 -1.20 4.97
N SER A 100 -5.99 -0.12 4.48
CA SER A 100 -7.24 -0.18 3.70
C SER A 100 -7.05 -0.88 2.35
N PHE A 101 -5.84 -0.85 1.82
CA PHE A 101 -5.38 -1.50 0.60
C PHE A 101 -3.95 -2.00 0.80
N TYR A 102 -3.65 -3.17 0.25
CA TYR A 102 -2.31 -3.73 0.24
C TYR A 102 -2.09 -4.52 -1.04
N ALA A 103 -1.08 -4.16 -1.80
CA ALA A 103 -0.69 -4.90 -2.99
C ALA A 103 0.83 -5.05 -3.02
N VAL A 104 1.27 -6.27 -3.29
CA VAL A 104 2.69 -6.55 -3.48
C VAL A 104 2.92 -7.19 -4.85
N ALA A 105 3.93 -6.71 -5.55
CA ALA A 105 4.44 -7.28 -6.79
C ALA A 105 5.93 -7.53 -6.63
N SER A 106 6.42 -8.66 -7.11
CA SER A 106 7.83 -9.03 -7.03
C SER A 106 8.33 -9.61 -8.36
N SER A 107 9.63 -9.58 -8.59
CA SER A 107 10.29 -10.19 -9.77
C SER A 107 10.25 -11.72 -9.72
N ARG A 108 10.35 -12.29 -8.52
CA ARG A 108 10.21 -13.73 -8.22
C ARG A 108 9.36 -13.91 -6.95
N PRO A 109 8.88 -15.13 -6.63
CA PRO A 109 8.19 -15.40 -5.37
C PRO A 109 8.99 -14.92 -4.16
N ILE A 110 8.35 -14.22 -3.22
CA ILE A 110 9.02 -13.59 -2.07
C ILE A 110 9.80 -14.61 -1.22
N ALA A 111 9.27 -15.83 -1.10
CA ALA A 111 9.93 -16.91 -0.37
C ALA A 111 11.27 -17.35 -0.98
N GLU A 112 11.51 -17.04 -2.26
CA GLU A 112 12.78 -17.29 -2.96
C GLU A 112 13.75 -16.11 -2.83
N LEU A 113 13.23 -14.92 -2.50
CA LEU A 113 13.98 -13.66 -2.46
C LEU A 113 14.58 -13.38 -1.08
N VAL A 114 13.81 -13.64 -0.03
CA VAL A 114 14.17 -13.29 1.35
C VAL A 114 13.74 -14.39 2.32
N ASP A 115 14.40 -14.44 3.47
CA ASP A 115 13.97 -15.27 4.59
C ASP A 115 12.69 -14.70 5.24
N GLN A 116 11.99 -15.53 6.02
CA GLN A 116 10.74 -15.14 6.66
C GLN A 116 10.92 -13.97 7.65
N ARG A 117 12.08 -13.84 8.26
CA ARG A 117 12.37 -12.74 9.18
C ARG A 117 12.46 -11.41 8.43
N THR A 118 13.18 -11.39 7.33
CA THR A 118 13.30 -10.22 6.45
C THR A 118 11.94 -9.87 5.84
N ALA A 119 11.17 -10.86 5.36
CA ALA A 119 9.80 -10.66 4.87
C ALA A 119 8.91 -10.01 5.93
N ALA A 120 8.96 -10.48 7.18
CA ALA A 120 8.17 -9.91 8.28
C ALA A 120 8.62 -8.50 8.71
N ILE A 121 9.91 -8.18 8.65
CA ILE A 121 10.43 -6.84 8.99
C ILE A 121 9.93 -5.79 8.00
N TYR A 122 9.96 -6.10 6.70
CA TYR A 122 9.58 -5.18 5.62
C TYR A 122 8.13 -5.36 5.17
N GLU A 123 7.38 -6.29 5.80
CA GLU A 123 6.00 -6.64 5.42
C GLU A 123 5.88 -7.00 3.93
N LEU A 124 6.79 -7.87 3.46
CA LEU A 124 6.84 -8.34 2.08
C LEU A 124 5.95 -9.58 1.93
N GLY A 125 4.68 -9.36 1.64
CA GLY A 125 3.74 -10.46 1.46
C GLY A 125 2.52 -10.38 2.38
N LEU A 126 1.44 -11.03 1.98
CA LEU A 126 0.18 -11.00 2.73
C LEU A 126 0.26 -11.72 4.07
N GLN A 127 1.13 -12.71 4.19
CA GLN A 127 1.31 -13.49 5.42
C GLN A 127 2.16 -12.74 6.46
N ASP A 128 2.99 -11.81 5.98
CA ASP A 128 3.94 -11.05 6.79
C ASP A 128 3.40 -9.65 7.14
N LEU A 129 2.19 -9.33 6.67
CA LEU A 129 1.53 -8.07 6.94
C LEU A 129 1.20 -7.94 8.44
N GLN A 130 1.76 -6.92 9.09
CA GLN A 130 1.56 -6.68 10.52
C GLN A 130 0.19 -6.05 10.79
N LEU A 131 -0.77 -6.88 11.16
CA LEU A 131 -2.07 -6.45 11.62
C LEU A 131 -2.03 -6.25 13.14
N SER A 132 -2.51 -5.12 13.64
CA SER A 132 -2.53 -4.83 15.09
C SER A 132 -3.84 -5.32 15.72
N PRO A 133 -3.93 -6.57 16.21
CA PRO A 133 -5.13 -7.05 16.89
C PRO A 133 -5.33 -6.28 18.20
N GLY A 134 -6.58 -6.15 18.62
CA GLY A 134 -6.92 -5.56 19.91
C GLY A 134 -6.34 -6.39 21.06
N THR A 135 -5.95 -5.72 22.12
CA THR A 135 -5.21 -6.27 23.28
C THR A 135 -5.91 -7.40 24.05
N THR A 136 -7.17 -7.69 23.77
CA THR A 136 -8.01 -8.63 24.56
C THR A 136 -8.23 -9.99 23.87
N ALA A 137 -7.68 -10.21 22.67
CA ALA A 137 -7.91 -11.46 21.95
C ALA A 137 -6.92 -12.55 22.38
N LEU A 138 -7.42 -13.75 22.70
CA LEU A 138 -6.59 -14.95 22.84
C LEU A 138 -5.82 -15.20 21.53
N PRO A 139 -4.57 -15.69 21.56
CA PRO A 139 -3.74 -15.85 20.38
C PRO A 139 -4.40 -16.65 19.24
N ASP A 140 -5.12 -17.73 19.57
CA ASP A 140 -5.82 -18.55 18.57
C ASP A 140 -6.99 -17.82 17.93
N LYS A 141 -7.72 -17.03 18.72
CA LYS A 141 -8.79 -16.18 18.23
C LYS A 141 -8.22 -15.09 17.30
N ALA A 142 -7.12 -14.44 17.70
CA ALA A 142 -6.47 -13.41 16.91
C ALA A 142 -6.07 -13.96 15.55
N ARG A 143 -5.35 -15.08 15.47
CA ARG A 143 -4.94 -15.75 14.23
C ARG A 143 -6.11 -16.09 13.31
N ARG A 144 -7.20 -16.64 13.89
CA ARG A 144 -8.41 -16.99 13.11
C ARG A 144 -9.05 -15.77 12.47
N PHE A 145 -9.19 -14.67 13.21
CA PHE A 145 -9.78 -13.44 12.69
C PHE A 145 -8.85 -12.71 11.71
N GLU A 146 -7.55 -12.81 11.90
CA GLU A 146 -6.53 -12.31 10.97
C GLU A 146 -6.62 -13.02 9.62
N ALA A 147 -6.61 -14.36 9.63
CA ALA A 147 -6.81 -15.14 8.42
C ALA A 147 -8.15 -14.82 7.72
N GLY A 148 -9.22 -14.63 8.50
CA GLY A 148 -10.52 -14.22 8.00
C GLY A 148 -10.52 -12.82 7.37
N LEU A 149 -9.79 -11.86 7.95
CA LEU A 149 -9.62 -10.51 7.40
C LEU A 149 -8.87 -10.57 6.08
N LEU A 150 -7.74 -11.30 6.03
CA LEU A 150 -6.94 -11.47 4.80
C LEU A 150 -7.78 -12.10 3.67
N ASP A 151 -8.52 -13.18 3.96
CA ASP A 151 -9.39 -13.81 2.96
C ASP A 151 -10.49 -12.86 2.46
N LEU A 152 -11.14 -12.12 3.35
CA LEU A 152 -12.16 -11.14 2.98
C LEU A 152 -11.59 -10.04 2.08
N ARG A 153 -10.44 -9.46 2.44
CA ARG A 153 -9.79 -8.39 1.68
C ARG A 153 -9.27 -8.88 0.33
N ARG A 154 -8.77 -10.12 0.26
CA ARG A 154 -8.40 -10.77 -1.01
C ARG A 154 -9.60 -10.92 -1.94
N ARG A 155 -10.73 -11.42 -1.45
CA ARG A 155 -11.98 -11.55 -2.24
C ARG A 155 -12.52 -10.21 -2.72
N GLN A 156 -12.29 -9.14 -1.96
CA GLN A 156 -12.63 -7.78 -2.35
C GLN A 156 -11.63 -7.17 -3.35
N GLY A 157 -10.53 -7.84 -3.65
CA GLY A 157 -9.44 -7.30 -4.48
C GLY A 157 -8.67 -6.16 -3.82
N LEU A 158 -8.88 -5.93 -2.51
CA LEU A 158 -8.18 -4.88 -1.76
C LEU A 158 -6.79 -5.33 -1.31
N TYR A 159 -6.60 -6.64 -1.13
CA TYR A 159 -5.31 -7.24 -0.82
C TYR A 159 -4.92 -8.19 -1.95
N SER A 160 -3.73 -8.00 -2.52
CA SER A 160 -3.23 -8.79 -3.63
C SER A 160 -1.74 -9.04 -3.54
N GLU A 161 -1.32 -10.18 -4.06
CA GLU A 161 0.07 -10.57 -4.21
C GLU A 161 0.28 -11.11 -5.62
N ASN A 162 1.25 -10.54 -6.34
CA ASN A 162 1.59 -10.95 -7.69
C ASN A 162 3.08 -11.33 -7.75
N PRO A 163 3.42 -12.60 -7.51
CA PRO A 163 4.78 -13.09 -7.71
C PRO A 163 5.06 -13.09 -9.23
N ARG A 164 6.08 -12.40 -9.67
CA ARG A 164 6.41 -12.07 -11.06
C ARG A 164 5.61 -10.89 -11.65
N GLY A 165 5.10 -10.01 -10.78
CA GLY A 165 4.44 -8.77 -11.18
C GLY A 165 5.40 -7.61 -11.48
N VAL A 166 6.71 -7.81 -11.27
CA VAL A 166 7.78 -6.86 -11.60
C VAL A 166 8.58 -7.41 -12.75
N GLU A 167 8.75 -6.61 -13.78
CA GLU A 167 9.64 -6.89 -14.92
C GLU A 167 10.89 -6.04 -14.83
N ILE A 168 12.06 -6.63 -14.94
CA ILE A 168 13.35 -5.95 -14.95
C ILE A 168 13.95 -6.02 -16.35
N SER A 169 14.25 -4.87 -16.94
CA SER A 169 14.83 -4.77 -18.26
C SER A 169 16.29 -4.33 -18.19
N GLY A 170 17.17 -5.16 -18.76
CA GLY A 170 18.62 -4.91 -18.81
C GLY A 170 19.28 -4.78 -17.44
N GLY A 171 18.69 -5.33 -16.37
CA GLY A 171 19.18 -5.19 -15.01
C GLY A 171 19.13 -3.77 -14.42
N VAL A 172 18.58 -2.79 -15.17
CA VAL A 172 18.61 -1.36 -14.80
C VAL A 172 17.22 -0.78 -14.60
N LEU A 173 16.27 -1.12 -15.47
CA LEU A 173 14.92 -0.57 -15.43
C LEU A 173 13.95 -1.61 -14.90
N TYR A 174 13.12 -1.23 -13.92
CA TYR A 174 12.03 -2.08 -13.46
C TYR A 174 10.68 -1.42 -13.69
N ARG A 175 9.66 -2.23 -13.87
CA ARG A 175 8.27 -1.82 -13.94
C ARG A 175 7.37 -2.82 -13.24
N ALA A 176 6.36 -2.32 -12.53
CA ALA A 176 5.31 -3.11 -11.88
C ALA A 176 3.95 -2.50 -12.19
N THR A 177 2.96 -3.34 -12.46
CA THR A 177 1.58 -2.90 -12.65
C THR A 177 0.71 -3.39 -11.51
N ILE A 178 0.08 -2.45 -10.79
CA ILE A 178 -0.82 -2.75 -9.66
C ILE A 178 -2.23 -2.29 -10.00
N ALA A 179 -3.19 -3.19 -9.88
CA ALA A 179 -4.60 -2.88 -10.05
C ALA A 179 -5.16 -2.21 -8.80
N ILE A 180 -5.75 -1.03 -8.97
CA ILE A 180 -6.46 -0.27 -7.93
C ILE A 180 -7.96 -0.47 -8.15
N PRO A 181 -8.67 -1.24 -7.31
CA PRO A 181 -10.11 -1.47 -7.48
C PRO A 181 -10.94 -0.21 -7.18
N SER A 182 -12.18 -0.19 -7.66
CA SER A 182 -13.08 0.97 -7.52
C SER A 182 -13.46 1.30 -6.08
N GLN A 183 -13.36 0.35 -5.18
CA GLN A 183 -13.80 0.47 -3.78
C GLN A 183 -12.69 0.91 -2.80
N VAL A 184 -11.52 1.28 -3.31
CA VAL A 184 -10.45 1.80 -2.46
C VAL A 184 -10.86 3.11 -1.79
N PRO A 185 -10.57 3.32 -0.50
CA PRO A 185 -10.85 4.60 0.16
C PRO A 185 -9.95 5.72 -0.37
N VAL A 186 -10.45 6.93 -0.28
CA VAL A 186 -9.65 8.14 -0.57
C VAL A 186 -8.62 8.36 0.52
N GLY A 187 -7.42 8.78 0.12
CA GLY A 187 -6.32 9.04 1.07
C GLY A 187 -4.96 9.01 0.39
N THR A 188 -3.93 9.10 1.22
CA THR A 188 -2.54 8.96 0.77
C THR A 188 -2.14 7.49 0.85
N TYR A 189 -1.65 6.98 -0.26
CA TYR A 189 -1.10 5.64 -0.43
C TYR A 189 0.41 5.75 -0.53
N THR A 190 1.09 4.79 0.02
CA THR A 190 2.56 4.72 0.00
C THR A 190 3.00 3.56 -0.87
N ALA A 191 3.78 3.87 -1.90
CA ALA A 191 4.45 2.87 -2.71
C ALA A 191 5.90 2.75 -2.24
N GLU A 192 6.27 1.58 -1.75
CA GLU A 192 7.61 1.23 -1.29
C GLU A 192 8.23 0.28 -2.31
N THR A 193 9.43 0.58 -2.76
CA THR A 193 10.19 -0.30 -3.65
C THR A 193 11.44 -0.75 -2.92
N PHE A 194 11.65 -2.05 -2.91
CA PHE A 194 12.79 -2.70 -2.27
C PHE A 194 13.66 -3.37 -3.33
N LEU A 195 14.95 -3.14 -3.25
CA LEU A 195 15.96 -3.86 -4.01
C LEU A 195 16.51 -4.98 -3.13
N VAL A 196 16.40 -6.20 -3.60
CA VAL A 196 16.75 -7.40 -2.84
C VAL A 196 17.84 -8.15 -3.57
N ASP A 197 18.87 -8.56 -2.83
CA ASP A 197 19.95 -9.37 -3.35
C ASP A 197 20.44 -10.32 -2.24
N ASP A 198 20.66 -11.58 -2.59
CA ASP A 198 21.12 -12.64 -1.71
C ASP A 198 20.40 -12.68 -0.34
N GLY A 199 19.06 -12.59 -0.38
CA GLY A 199 18.23 -12.64 0.83
C GLY A 199 18.20 -11.37 1.67
N ARG A 200 18.81 -10.27 1.21
CA ARG A 200 18.91 -9.00 1.94
C ARG A 200 18.32 -7.83 1.15
N VAL A 201 17.72 -6.91 1.87
CA VAL A 201 17.28 -5.64 1.29
C VAL A 201 18.48 -4.70 1.21
N LEU A 202 18.93 -4.40 -0.01
CA LEU A 202 20.06 -3.50 -0.27
C LEU A 202 19.67 -2.03 -0.23
N ALA A 203 18.47 -1.72 -0.77
CA ALA A 203 17.95 -0.36 -0.84
C ALA A 203 16.43 -0.37 -0.74
N ALA A 204 15.88 0.69 -0.19
CA ALA A 204 14.45 0.95 -0.16
C ALA A 204 14.17 2.39 -0.57
N ALA A 205 13.11 2.61 -1.31
CA ALA A 205 12.68 3.93 -1.72
C ALA A 205 11.16 4.03 -1.73
N THR A 206 10.65 5.19 -1.33
CA THR A 206 9.22 5.41 -1.09
C THR A 206 8.68 6.52 -1.98
N ARG A 207 7.43 6.37 -2.45
CA ARG A 207 6.66 7.40 -3.17
C ARG A 207 5.24 7.45 -2.65
N ASP A 208 4.73 8.66 -2.47
CA ASP A 208 3.34 8.87 -2.08
C ASP A 208 2.46 9.06 -3.32
N ILE A 209 1.25 8.49 -3.24
CA ILE A 209 0.22 8.53 -4.27
C ILE A 209 -1.05 9.02 -3.61
N GLU A 210 -1.63 10.10 -4.12
CA GLU A 210 -2.90 10.61 -3.62
C GLU A 210 -4.08 10.00 -4.39
N ILE A 211 -4.98 9.32 -3.68
CA ILE A 211 -6.26 8.89 -4.22
C ILE A 211 -7.33 9.82 -3.67
N GLY A 212 -7.96 10.60 -4.54
CA GLY A 212 -8.94 11.62 -4.17
C GLY A 212 -10.20 11.59 -4.99
N GLN A 213 -11.28 12.18 -4.47
CA GLN A 213 -12.50 12.42 -5.22
C GLN A 213 -12.30 13.59 -6.20
N SER A 214 -12.89 13.51 -7.39
CA SER A 214 -12.82 14.58 -8.39
C SER A 214 -14.21 15.08 -8.78
N GLY A 215 -14.24 16.25 -9.45
CA GLY A 215 -15.43 16.82 -10.02
C GLY A 215 -16.48 17.31 -8.99
N PHE A 216 -17.75 17.15 -9.31
CA PHE A 216 -18.89 17.65 -8.51
C PHE A 216 -18.91 17.06 -7.10
N VAL A 217 -18.56 15.79 -6.93
CA VAL A 217 -18.51 15.11 -5.62
C VAL A 217 -17.52 15.79 -4.69
N ARG A 218 -16.34 16.17 -5.20
CA ARG A 218 -15.33 16.92 -4.42
C ARG A 218 -15.86 18.30 -4.04
N PHE A 219 -16.51 18.99 -4.97
CA PHE A 219 -17.10 20.30 -4.70
C PHE A 219 -18.15 20.24 -3.58
N VAL A 220 -19.09 19.29 -3.67
CA VAL A 220 -20.12 19.08 -2.65
C VAL A 220 -19.50 18.70 -1.30
N ALA A 221 -18.54 17.80 -1.27
CA ALA A 221 -17.86 17.39 -0.04
C ALA A 221 -17.09 18.54 0.61
N LEU A 222 -16.42 19.38 -0.17
CA LEU A 222 -15.71 20.57 0.32
C LEU A 222 -16.68 21.63 0.82
N ALA A 223 -17.78 21.89 0.11
CA ALA A 223 -18.81 22.84 0.52
C ALA A 223 -19.45 22.41 1.85
N ALA A 224 -19.82 21.12 1.97
CA ALA A 224 -20.38 20.57 3.19
C ALA A 224 -19.44 20.64 4.39
N ARG A 225 -18.11 20.46 4.19
CA ARG A 225 -17.10 20.50 5.27
C ARG A 225 -16.66 21.91 5.64
N ARG A 226 -16.43 22.80 4.64
CA ARG A 226 -15.90 24.15 4.90
C ARG A 226 -16.98 25.17 5.26
N GLN A 227 -18.19 24.99 4.74
CA GLN A 227 -19.31 25.93 4.88
C GLN A 227 -20.59 25.18 5.21
N SER A 228 -20.55 24.34 6.24
CA SER A 228 -21.65 23.44 6.63
C SER A 228 -22.98 24.16 6.82
N VAL A 229 -22.98 25.37 7.42
CA VAL A 229 -24.18 26.17 7.65
C VAL A 229 -24.77 26.68 6.33
N LEU A 230 -23.93 27.24 5.45
CA LEU A 230 -24.39 27.72 4.14
C LEU A 230 -24.88 26.59 3.25
N TYR A 231 -24.18 25.45 3.28
CA TYR A 231 -24.59 24.24 2.56
C TYR A 231 -25.94 23.71 3.06
N GLY A 232 -26.15 23.65 4.39
CA GLY A 232 -27.41 23.24 4.99
C GLY A 232 -28.56 24.18 4.64
N LEU A 233 -28.34 25.50 4.72
CA LEU A 233 -29.34 26.51 4.34
C LEU A 233 -29.73 26.40 2.85
N PHE A 234 -28.70 26.23 1.98
CA PHE A 234 -28.93 26.03 0.55
C PHE A 234 -29.73 24.76 0.27
N ALA A 235 -29.44 23.65 0.93
CA ALA A 235 -30.15 22.40 0.78
C ALA A 235 -31.62 22.51 1.21
N VAL A 236 -31.93 23.23 2.29
CA VAL A 236 -33.29 23.50 2.76
C VAL A 236 -34.06 24.37 1.75
N LEU A 237 -33.45 25.47 1.30
CA LEU A 237 -34.06 26.35 0.31
C LEU A 237 -34.35 25.62 -1.03
N LEU A 238 -33.40 24.79 -1.46
CA LEU A 238 -33.55 23.96 -2.66
C LEU A 238 -34.73 22.99 -2.51
N SER A 239 -34.83 22.31 -1.37
CA SER A 239 -35.90 21.35 -1.08
C SER A 239 -37.29 22.03 -1.07
N ILE A 240 -37.41 23.20 -0.43
CA ILE A 240 -38.64 23.99 -0.41
C ILE A 240 -39.02 24.46 -1.83
N GLY A 241 -38.04 24.95 -2.59
CA GLY A 241 -38.23 25.39 -3.98
C GLY A 241 -38.70 24.26 -4.90
N LEU A 242 -38.08 23.09 -4.80
CA LEU A 242 -38.48 21.90 -5.56
C LEU A 242 -39.86 21.41 -5.16
N GLY A 243 -40.17 21.35 -3.87
CA GLY A 243 -41.50 20.97 -3.37
C GLY A 243 -42.61 21.93 -3.84
N TRP A 244 -42.36 23.25 -3.77
CA TRP A 244 -43.29 24.26 -4.27
C TRP A 244 -43.47 24.16 -5.79
N SER A 245 -42.40 24.01 -6.54
CA SER A 245 -42.42 23.85 -8.00
C SER A 245 -43.23 22.60 -8.41
N ALA A 246 -42.97 21.47 -7.75
CA ALA A 246 -43.71 20.24 -7.98
C ALA A 246 -45.20 20.40 -7.68
N ALA A 247 -45.56 20.99 -6.53
CA ALA A 247 -46.97 21.27 -6.18
C ALA A 247 -47.66 22.15 -7.22
N ARG A 248 -46.97 23.15 -7.79
CA ARG A 248 -47.54 24.04 -8.81
C ARG A 248 -47.73 23.34 -10.16
N ILE A 249 -46.81 22.47 -10.55
CA ILE A 249 -46.89 21.69 -11.80
C ILE A 249 -48.04 20.68 -11.72
N PHE A 250 -48.16 19.93 -10.64
CA PHE A 250 -49.22 18.94 -10.45
C PHE A 250 -50.59 19.59 -10.28
N ARG A 251 -50.68 20.75 -9.63
CA ARG A 251 -51.96 21.50 -9.48
C ARG A 251 -52.51 22.07 -10.78
N ARG A 252 -51.69 22.18 -11.86
CA ARG A 252 -52.14 22.63 -13.18
C ARG A 252 -52.65 21.51 -14.10
N ARG A 253 -52.46 20.24 -13.66
CA ARG A 253 -52.84 19.06 -14.45
C ARG A 253 -54.14 18.40 -13.96
N PHE A 254 -54.71 18.89 -12.90
CA PHE A 254 -56.03 18.57 -12.38
C PHE A 254 -56.83 19.88 -12.22
#